data_f9513d49d334f5040ac9639f713149bd
#
_entry.id   f9513d49d334f5040ac9639f713149bd
#
_cell.length_a   1.000
_cell.length_b   1.000
_cell.length_c   1.000
_cell.angle_alpha   90.00
_cell.angle_beta   90.00
_cell.angle_gamma   90.00
#
_symmetry.space_group_name_H-M   'P 1'
#
loop_
_entity.id
_entity.type
_entity.pdbx_description
1 polymer ?
#
loop_
_entity_poly.entity_id
_entity_poly.type
_entity_poly.pdbx_seq_one_letter_code
_entity_poly.pdbx_strand_id
1 'polypeptide(L)'
;EKLLAKGIRFDENMGAGSGNGAEEEFRFLTQCRKAGLKIYHYPYELATVAQTQSTWFKGFDREFFINRGNTTRYIMGLPLSVLYAVYYAFAKRKQLTDISMFKAFSYTLAGIKENRLNKLKKGNN
;
A
#
# COMPACT_ATOMS: atom_id res chain seq x y z
N GLU A 1 4.67 -21.76 -12.17
CA GLU A 1 4.52 -21.68 -13.64
C GLU A 1 3.44 -20.69 -14.08
N LYS A 2 2.18 -20.77 -13.60
CA LYS A 2 1.07 -19.86 -14.01
C LYS A 2 1.34 -18.38 -13.75
N LEU A 3 2.04 -18.04 -12.67
CA LEU A 3 2.43 -16.66 -12.32
C LEU A 3 3.43 -16.09 -13.33
N LEU A 4 4.49 -16.83 -13.61
CA LEU A 4 5.53 -16.43 -14.56
C LEU A 4 4.99 -16.30 -15.98
N ALA A 5 4.12 -17.23 -16.40
CA ALA A 5 3.46 -17.16 -17.70
C ALA A 5 2.58 -15.92 -17.89
N LYS A 6 2.08 -15.33 -16.80
CA LYS A 6 1.30 -14.08 -16.81
C LYS A 6 2.14 -12.83 -16.58
N GLY A 7 3.46 -12.95 -16.44
CA GLY A 7 4.36 -11.82 -16.22
C GLY A 7 4.14 -11.10 -14.89
N ILE A 8 3.47 -11.73 -13.90
CA ILE A 8 3.18 -11.11 -12.62
C ILE A 8 4.43 -11.20 -11.75
N ARG A 9 4.92 -10.04 -11.31
CA ARG A 9 6.10 -9.89 -10.45
C ARG A 9 5.83 -8.86 -9.37
N PHE A 10 6.65 -8.88 -8.32
CA PHE A 10 6.70 -7.78 -7.37
C PHE A 10 7.12 -6.48 -8.07
N ASP A 11 6.58 -5.36 -7.62
CA ASP A 11 6.85 -4.06 -8.22
C ASP A 11 8.10 -3.45 -7.58
N GLU A 12 9.16 -3.29 -8.35
CA GLU A 12 10.45 -2.76 -7.89
C GLU A 12 10.38 -1.30 -7.42
N ASN A 13 9.33 -0.57 -7.80
CA ASN A 13 9.08 0.79 -7.33
C ASN A 13 8.42 0.84 -5.94
N MET A 14 8.13 -0.30 -5.33
CA MET A 14 7.49 -0.42 -4.01
C MET A 14 8.33 -1.30 -3.08
N GLY A 15 8.07 -1.15 -1.78
CA GLY A 15 8.69 -1.99 -0.75
C GLY A 15 10.02 -1.47 -0.23
N ALA A 16 10.79 -2.39 0.35
CA ALA A 16 12.04 -2.08 1.04
C ALA A 16 13.06 -1.36 0.16
N GLY A 17 13.54 -0.20 0.61
CA GLY A 17 14.58 0.55 -0.10
C GLY A 17 14.08 1.40 -1.27
N SER A 18 12.83 1.27 -1.70
CA SER A 18 12.28 2.07 -2.81
C SER A 18 11.93 3.50 -2.43
N GLY A 19 11.82 3.81 -1.14
CA GLY A 19 11.29 5.09 -0.64
C GLY A 19 9.78 5.31 -0.88
N ASN A 20 9.07 4.32 -1.42
CA ASN A 20 7.67 4.43 -1.83
C ASN A 20 6.71 3.55 -1.01
N GLY A 21 6.95 3.43 0.27
CA GLY A 21 6.07 2.73 1.19
C GLY A 21 6.13 1.21 1.07
N ALA A 22 5.37 0.57 1.92
CA ALA A 22 5.14 -0.86 1.96
C ALA A 22 3.91 -1.25 1.09
N GLU A 23 3.47 -2.49 1.20
CA GLU A 23 2.26 -3.06 0.56
C GLU A 23 2.49 -3.56 -0.88
N GLU A 24 3.71 -3.88 -1.23
CA GLU A 24 4.06 -4.58 -2.46
C GLU A 24 3.34 -5.93 -2.54
N GLU A 25 3.15 -6.62 -1.42
CA GLU A 25 2.42 -7.88 -1.35
C GLU A 25 0.94 -7.69 -1.71
N PHE A 26 0.32 -6.62 -1.19
CA PHE A 26 -1.09 -6.33 -1.49
C PHE A 26 -1.28 -6.02 -2.98
N ARG A 27 -0.34 -5.28 -3.57
CA ARG A 27 -0.33 -5.04 -5.00
C ARG A 27 -0.16 -6.33 -5.78
N PHE A 28 0.81 -7.17 -5.41
CA PHE A 28 1.06 -8.47 -6.05
C PHE A 28 -0.19 -9.37 -6.01
N LEU A 29 -0.82 -9.53 -4.84
CA LEU A 29 -2.04 -10.30 -4.68
C LEU A 29 -3.22 -9.72 -5.50
N THR A 30 -3.31 -8.39 -5.58
CA THR A 30 -4.32 -7.71 -6.41
C THR A 30 -4.10 -8.01 -7.90
N GLN A 31 -2.86 -8.04 -8.37
CA GLN A 31 -2.53 -8.43 -9.76
C GLN A 31 -2.87 -9.89 -10.03
N CYS A 32 -2.54 -10.80 -9.10
CA CYS A 32 -2.91 -12.21 -9.20
C CYS A 32 -4.43 -12.39 -9.36
N ARG A 33 -5.21 -11.71 -8.52
CA ARG A 33 -6.67 -11.75 -8.57
C ARG A 33 -7.22 -11.19 -9.89
N LYS A 34 -6.71 -10.04 -10.35
CA LYS A 34 -7.11 -9.43 -11.63
C LYS A 34 -6.78 -10.32 -12.83
N ALA A 35 -5.72 -11.12 -12.74
CA ALA A 35 -5.33 -12.09 -13.75
C ALA A 35 -6.10 -13.43 -13.67
N GLY A 36 -7.13 -13.51 -12.79
CA GLY A 36 -7.96 -14.71 -12.63
C GLY A 36 -7.27 -15.86 -11.89
N LEU A 37 -6.17 -15.59 -11.18
CA LEU A 37 -5.52 -16.61 -10.36
C LEU A 37 -6.27 -16.80 -9.04
N LYS A 38 -6.46 -18.05 -8.66
CA LYS A 38 -7.02 -18.40 -7.36
C LYS A 38 -5.92 -18.30 -6.31
N ILE A 39 -6.22 -17.62 -5.21
CA ILE A 39 -5.32 -17.45 -4.06
C ILE A 39 -5.89 -18.29 -2.93
N TYR A 40 -5.06 -19.17 -2.36
CA TYR A 40 -5.44 -20.05 -1.27
C TYR A 40 -4.63 -19.69 -0.03
N HIS A 41 -5.29 -19.64 1.11
CA HIS A 41 -4.61 -19.62 2.40
C HIS A 41 -4.23 -21.07 2.76
N TYR A 42 -2.95 -21.29 3.05
CA TYR A 42 -2.45 -22.58 3.54
C TYR A 42 -2.07 -22.43 5.01
N PRO A 43 -2.78 -23.06 5.93
CA PRO A 43 -2.60 -22.88 7.38
C PRO A 43 -1.39 -23.67 7.88
N TYR A 44 -0.21 -23.36 7.38
CA TYR A 44 1.05 -24.00 7.79
C TYR A 44 2.06 -22.93 8.15
N GLU A 45 2.71 -23.09 9.28
CA GLU A 45 3.78 -22.17 9.70
C GLU A 45 5.06 -22.51 8.91
N LEU A 46 5.46 -21.63 8.01
CA LEU A 46 6.65 -21.81 7.19
C LEU A 46 7.92 -21.32 7.88
N ALA A 47 7.80 -20.28 8.72
CA ALA A 47 8.91 -19.68 9.44
C ALA A 47 8.41 -18.85 10.62
N THR A 48 9.21 -18.79 11.67
CA THR A 48 9.03 -17.86 12.79
C THR A 48 10.04 -16.73 12.68
N VAL A 49 9.57 -15.49 12.64
CA VAL A 49 10.43 -14.31 12.58
C VAL A 49 10.40 -13.57 13.91
N ALA A 50 11.55 -13.47 14.57
CA ALA A 50 11.70 -12.60 15.74
C ALA A 50 11.82 -11.14 15.31
N GLN A 51 10.71 -10.39 15.41
CA GLN A 51 10.66 -8.98 15.06
C GLN A 51 10.55 -8.14 16.34
N THR A 52 11.68 -7.67 16.84
CA THR A 52 11.75 -6.88 18.08
C THR A 52 11.35 -5.42 17.87
N GLN A 53 11.55 -4.87 16.67
CA GLN A 53 11.14 -3.51 16.30
C GLN A 53 10.71 -3.45 14.84
N SER A 54 9.63 -2.72 14.55
CA SER A 54 9.24 -2.43 13.18
C SER A 54 10.10 -1.32 12.62
N THR A 55 10.89 -1.62 11.59
CA THR A 55 11.66 -0.62 10.86
C THR A 55 10.80 0.19 9.87
N TRP A 56 9.57 -0.25 9.63
CA TRP A 56 8.67 0.27 8.61
C TRP A 56 7.64 1.24 9.13
N PHE A 57 7.18 1.06 10.35
CA PHE A 57 6.14 1.87 10.94
C PHE A 57 6.73 2.76 12.03
N LYS A 58 6.87 4.04 11.73
CA LYS A 58 7.37 5.07 12.65
C LYS A 58 6.25 5.84 13.37
N GLY A 59 5.00 5.43 13.19
CA GLY A 59 3.84 6.10 13.72
C GLY A 59 2.92 6.66 12.63
N PHE A 60 1.78 7.20 13.08
CA PHE A 60 0.80 7.84 12.18
C PHE A 60 1.15 9.30 11.94
N ASP A 61 2.25 9.56 11.23
CA ASP A 61 2.72 10.90 10.88
C ASP A 61 2.20 11.36 9.50
N ARG A 62 2.59 12.57 9.11
CA ARG A 62 2.24 13.16 7.81
C ARG A 62 2.72 12.30 6.64
N GLU A 63 3.96 11.80 6.73
CA GLU A 63 4.58 11.01 5.67
C GLU A 63 3.88 9.67 5.49
N PHE A 64 3.51 9.02 6.59
CA PHE A 64 2.72 7.80 6.56
C PHE A 64 1.44 7.97 5.75
N PHE A 65 0.66 9.03 5.98
CA PHE A 65 -0.60 9.26 5.29
C PHE A 65 -0.43 9.65 3.83
N ILE A 66 0.59 10.42 3.48
CA ILE A 66 0.93 10.73 2.08
C ILE A 66 1.32 9.45 1.33
N ASN A 67 2.19 8.63 1.91
CA ASN A 67 2.58 7.34 1.32
C ASN A 67 1.39 6.40 1.17
N ARG A 68 0.51 6.33 2.18
CA ARG A 68 -0.73 5.57 2.12
C ARG A 68 -1.63 6.02 0.97
N GLY A 69 -1.76 7.32 0.75
CA GLY A 69 -2.51 7.89 -0.37
C GLY A 69 -1.91 7.51 -1.73
N ASN A 70 -0.60 7.64 -1.89
CA ASN A 70 0.11 7.24 -3.10
C ASN A 70 -0.08 5.76 -3.42
N THR A 71 0.12 4.89 -2.43
CA THR A 71 0.01 3.43 -2.57
C THR A 71 -1.42 3.01 -2.92
N THR A 72 -2.42 3.51 -2.22
CA THR A 72 -3.83 3.16 -2.49
C THR A 72 -4.27 3.65 -3.86
N ARG A 73 -3.85 4.85 -4.27
CA ARG A 73 -4.08 5.37 -5.62
C ARG A 73 -3.50 4.47 -6.70
N TYR A 74 -2.30 3.97 -6.48
CA TYR A 74 -1.59 3.11 -7.42
C TYR A 74 -2.24 1.73 -7.55
N ILE A 75 -2.70 1.15 -6.44
CA ILE A 75 -3.28 -0.20 -6.40
C ILE A 75 -4.75 -0.22 -6.83
N MET A 76 -5.55 0.71 -6.32
CA MET A 76 -7.01 0.70 -6.41
C MET A 76 -7.58 1.66 -7.46
N GLY A 77 -6.79 2.63 -7.93
CA GLY A 77 -7.27 3.71 -8.79
C GLY A 77 -7.96 4.83 -7.99
N LEU A 78 -8.41 5.90 -8.70
CA LEU A 78 -8.89 7.12 -8.05
C LEU A 78 -10.15 6.93 -7.19
N PRO A 79 -11.25 6.36 -7.70
CA PRO A 79 -12.49 6.32 -6.93
C PRO A 79 -12.35 5.56 -5.61
N LEU A 80 -11.76 4.37 -5.68
CA LEU A 80 -11.61 3.51 -4.52
C LEU A 80 -10.59 4.05 -3.51
N SER A 81 -9.54 4.75 -3.97
CA SER A 81 -8.57 5.35 -3.05
C SER A 81 -9.17 6.49 -2.23
N VAL A 82 -10.10 7.28 -2.81
CA VAL A 82 -10.81 8.33 -2.07
C VAL A 82 -11.75 7.72 -1.02
N LEU A 83 -12.52 6.69 -1.40
CA LEU A 83 -13.38 5.96 -0.45
C LEU A 83 -12.55 5.33 0.67
N TYR A 84 -11.41 4.75 0.33
CA TYR A 84 -10.48 4.19 1.31
C TYR A 84 -9.92 5.27 2.26
N ALA A 85 -9.60 6.47 1.77
CA ALA A 85 -9.11 7.56 2.61
C ALA A 85 -10.12 7.96 3.68
N VAL A 86 -11.40 8.06 3.31
CA VAL A 86 -12.51 8.30 4.26
C VAL A 86 -12.58 7.16 5.29
N TYR A 87 -12.71 5.93 4.80
CA TYR A 87 -12.78 4.76 5.67
C TYR A 87 -11.62 4.68 6.65
N TYR A 88 -10.39 4.85 6.15
CA TYR A 88 -9.18 4.68 6.95
C TYR A 88 -9.05 5.75 8.05
N ALA A 89 -9.39 7.00 7.74
CA ALA A 89 -9.40 8.08 8.72
C ALA A 89 -10.37 7.79 9.89
N PHE A 90 -11.56 7.28 9.57
CA PHE A 90 -12.54 6.87 10.59
C PHE A 90 -12.11 5.63 11.36
N ALA A 91 -11.64 4.59 10.67
CA ALA A 91 -11.23 3.33 11.29
C ALA A 91 -10.06 3.50 12.27
N LYS A 92 -9.13 4.39 11.94
CA LYS A 92 -7.94 4.64 12.75
C LYS A 92 -8.07 5.79 13.76
N ARG A 93 -9.21 6.48 13.83
CA ARG A 93 -9.41 7.67 14.69
C ARG A 93 -9.00 7.48 16.15
N LYS A 94 -9.19 6.28 16.70
CA LYS A 94 -8.80 5.96 18.09
C LYS A 94 -7.29 5.73 18.27
N GLN A 95 -6.55 5.51 17.20
CA GLN A 95 -5.11 5.24 17.21
C GLN A 95 -4.30 6.50 16.83
N LEU A 96 -4.99 7.57 16.42
CA LEU A 96 -4.36 8.84 16.07
C LEU A 96 -4.14 9.65 17.34
N THR A 97 -2.91 9.62 17.89
CA THR A 97 -2.54 10.39 19.08
C THR A 97 -2.06 11.80 18.73
N ASP A 98 -1.27 11.92 17.66
CA ASP A 98 -0.55 13.16 17.33
C ASP A 98 -1.15 13.90 16.14
N ILE A 99 -2.04 13.26 15.38
CA ILE A 99 -2.67 13.81 14.18
C ILE A 99 -4.19 13.68 14.27
N SER A 100 -4.91 14.78 14.02
CA SER A 100 -6.36 14.72 13.95
C SER A 100 -6.85 13.92 12.73
N MET A 101 -8.03 13.33 12.83
CA MET A 101 -8.68 12.58 11.74
C MET A 101 -8.76 13.41 10.44
N PHE A 102 -9.06 14.71 10.54
CA PHE A 102 -9.13 15.60 9.36
C PHE A 102 -7.76 15.81 8.71
N LYS A 103 -6.69 15.93 9.50
CA LYS A 103 -5.32 16.01 8.96
C LYS A 103 -4.91 14.69 8.31
N ALA A 104 -5.18 13.56 8.94
CA ALA A 104 -4.93 12.23 8.38
C ALA A 104 -5.61 12.05 7.02
N PHE A 105 -6.90 12.42 6.92
CA PHE A 105 -7.65 12.41 5.67
C PHE A 105 -7.03 13.35 4.62
N SER A 106 -6.74 14.60 5.00
CA SER A 106 -6.13 15.60 4.10
C SER A 106 -4.78 15.14 3.54
N TYR A 107 -3.92 14.57 4.39
CA TYR A 107 -2.63 14.05 3.95
C TYR A 107 -2.77 12.84 3.03
N THR A 108 -3.73 11.95 3.31
CA THR A 108 -4.03 10.83 2.40
C THR A 108 -4.51 11.34 1.03
N LEU A 109 -5.39 12.35 1.00
CA LEU A 109 -5.82 12.99 -0.25
C LEU A 109 -4.65 13.66 -0.99
N ALA A 110 -3.74 14.30 -0.27
CA ALA A 110 -2.53 14.88 -0.87
C ALA A 110 -1.68 13.80 -1.57
N GLY A 111 -1.48 12.64 -0.95
CA GLY A 111 -0.80 11.50 -1.56
C GLY A 111 -1.55 10.95 -2.79
N ILE A 112 -2.88 10.84 -2.72
CA ILE A 112 -3.72 10.43 -3.86
C ILE A 112 -3.54 11.40 -5.05
N LYS A 113 -3.51 12.70 -4.78
CA LYS A 113 -3.30 13.75 -5.79
C LYS A 113 -1.89 13.73 -6.35
N GLU A 114 -0.88 13.55 -5.51
CA GLU A 114 0.53 13.46 -5.92
C GLU A 114 0.74 12.33 -6.93
N ASN A 115 0.14 11.17 -6.69
CA ASN A 115 0.12 10.03 -7.62
C ASN A 115 1.53 9.61 -8.09
N ARG A 116 2.50 9.66 -7.19
CA ARG A 116 3.94 9.47 -7.45
C ARG A 116 4.26 8.15 -8.13
N LEU A 117 3.73 7.04 -7.62
CA LEU A 117 3.99 5.70 -8.15
C LEU A 117 3.54 5.51 -9.60
N ASN A 118 2.37 6.08 -9.97
CA ASN A 118 1.93 6.01 -11.36
C ASN A 118 2.80 6.87 -12.30
N LYS A 119 3.36 7.98 -11.80
CA LYS A 119 4.27 8.83 -12.58
C LYS A 119 5.61 8.13 -12.81
N LEU A 120 6.17 7.47 -11.78
CA LEU A 120 7.39 6.68 -11.91
C LEU A 120 7.25 5.57 -12.95
N LYS A 121 6.13 4.84 -12.91
CA LYS A 121 5.85 3.79 -13.89
C LYS A 121 5.79 4.31 -15.35
N LYS A 122 5.28 5.53 -15.55
CA LYS A 122 5.20 6.13 -16.89
C LYS A 122 6.55 6.63 -17.41
N GLY A 123 7.48 6.99 -16.52
CA GLY A 123 8.81 7.46 -16.88
C GLY A 123 9.79 6.33 -17.22
N ASN A 124 9.47 5.09 -16.85
CA ASN A 124 10.32 3.91 -17.08
C ASN A 124 9.87 3.07 -18.31
N ASN A 125 8.87 3.52 -19.05
CA ASN A 125 8.42 2.97 -20.33
C ASN A 125 8.83 3.91 -21.47
#